data_5820da415cdd677a12b13fc08b324017
#
_entry.id   5820da415cdd677a12b13fc08b324017
#
_cell.length_a   1.000
_cell.length_b   1.000
_cell.length_c   1.000
_cell.angle_alpha   90.00
_cell.angle_beta   90.00
_cell.angle_gamma   90.00
#
_symmetry.space_group_name_H-M   'P 1'
#
loop_
_entity.id
_entity.type
_entity.pdbx_description
1 polymer ?
#
loop_
_entity_poly.entity_id
_entity_poly.type
_entity_poly.pdbx_seq_one_letter_code
_entity_poly.pdbx_strand_id
1 'polypeptide(L)'
;AILRTEVPEEPYAAIVAMFLPAAAVWAHRALSGSWAATAALTIYLGISASFYTLFTAIGALTVVVIAVVMFFTGERTLTPLKHLLIVGFASMAIAAISWGPYIWRVVTGDEALKSTANHFLPIEGTYFALPFLSLSLVGLLCLFGLIGLIVRFRDPEIASLGAAIGVSYVWALASMAITLLGTSLLGFRLEVLVVLLFATLGVIAVANFRLTWLERKVKNKAALNVVAIVLVAVASLQMVQHIAVKNEAYIDQAYADTDGYGERADRFPPDAGQYYNEIADYIEE
;
A
#
# COMPACT_ATOMS: atom_id res chain seq x y z
N ALA A 1 6.84 8.16 -3.54
CA ALA A 1 6.48 7.06 -4.42
C ALA A 1 4.97 7.07 -4.72
N ILE A 2 4.10 6.89 -3.71
CA ILE A 2 2.63 6.81 -3.90
C ILE A 2 2.08 7.99 -4.70
N LEU A 3 2.42 9.24 -4.34
CA LEU A 3 1.93 10.44 -5.03
C LEU A 3 2.44 10.59 -6.47
N ARG A 4 3.42 9.79 -6.87
CA ARG A 4 4.04 9.90 -8.20
C ARG A 4 3.53 8.88 -9.20
N THR A 5 3.03 7.74 -8.73
CA THR A 5 2.67 6.62 -9.58
C THR A 5 1.23 6.16 -9.36
N GLU A 6 0.83 6.01 -8.11
CA GLU A 6 -0.45 5.38 -7.79
C GLU A 6 -1.62 6.36 -7.70
N VAL A 7 -1.36 7.61 -7.26
CA VAL A 7 -2.47 8.59 -7.09
C VAL A 7 -3.15 8.97 -8.40
N PRO A 8 -2.42 9.19 -9.51
CA PRO A 8 -3.06 9.47 -10.78
C PRO A 8 -3.81 8.27 -11.36
N GLU A 9 -3.24 7.06 -11.25
CA GLU A 9 -3.80 5.85 -11.85
C GLU A 9 -4.88 5.21 -10.97
N GLU A 10 -4.55 5.00 -9.69
CA GLU A 10 -5.41 4.28 -8.74
C GLU A 10 -5.48 5.00 -7.38
N PRO A 11 -6.16 6.15 -7.28
CA PRO A 11 -6.20 6.94 -6.04
C PRO A 11 -6.80 6.16 -4.86
N TYR A 12 -7.74 5.26 -5.13
CA TYR A 12 -8.34 4.38 -4.13
C TYR A 12 -7.32 3.38 -3.56
N ALA A 13 -6.46 2.80 -4.40
CA ALA A 13 -5.39 1.91 -3.97
C ALA A 13 -4.35 2.65 -3.12
N ALA A 14 -3.99 3.87 -3.53
CA ALA A 14 -3.07 4.73 -2.79
C ALA A 14 -3.56 5.03 -1.36
N ILE A 15 -4.86 5.35 -1.20
CA ILE A 15 -5.46 5.59 0.11
C ILE A 15 -5.34 4.35 1.00
N VAL A 16 -5.70 3.17 0.48
CA VAL A 16 -5.60 1.91 1.23
C VAL A 16 -4.14 1.64 1.63
N ALA A 17 -3.19 1.80 0.69
CA ALA A 17 -1.77 1.60 0.93
C ALA A 17 -1.22 2.51 2.04
N MET A 18 -1.60 3.79 2.06
CA MET A 18 -1.10 4.76 3.05
C MET A 18 -1.41 4.38 4.49
N PHE A 19 -2.52 3.71 4.74
CA PHE A 19 -2.91 3.28 6.09
C PHE A 19 -2.36 1.90 6.48
N LEU A 20 -1.79 1.12 5.56
CA LEU A 20 -1.29 -0.23 5.86
C LEU A 20 -0.20 -0.26 6.95
N PRO A 21 0.79 0.65 7.00
CA PRO A 21 1.75 0.68 8.10
C PRO A 21 1.09 0.90 9.47
N ALA A 22 0.11 1.80 9.53
CA ALA A 22 -0.66 2.02 10.77
C ALA A 22 -1.49 0.78 11.12
N ALA A 23 -2.13 0.15 10.13
CA ALA A 23 -2.92 -1.07 10.32
C ALA A 23 -2.08 -2.23 10.87
N ALA A 24 -0.83 -2.41 10.42
CA ALA A 24 0.08 -3.41 10.96
C ALA A 24 0.37 -3.18 12.46
N VAL A 25 0.58 -1.92 12.87
CA VAL A 25 0.76 -1.57 14.28
C VAL A 25 -0.55 -1.75 15.07
N TRP A 26 -1.68 -1.33 14.50
CA TRP A 26 -2.99 -1.57 15.12
C TRP A 26 -3.30 -3.05 15.29
N ALA A 27 -2.86 -3.90 14.35
CA ALA A 27 -3.05 -5.34 14.46
C ALA A 27 -2.41 -5.89 15.75
N HIS A 28 -1.13 -5.58 16.00
CA HIS A 28 -0.47 -5.98 17.24
C HIS A 28 -1.19 -5.44 18.49
N ARG A 29 -1.54 -4.14 18.50
CA ARG A 29 -2.21 -3.51 19.64
C ARG A 29 -3.61 -4.08 19.87
N ALA A 30 -4.37 -4.37 18.82
CA ALA A 30 -5.68 -5.01 18.88
C ALA A 30 -5.58 -6.41 19.51
N LEU A 31 -4.66 -7.23 18.98
CA LEU A 31 -4.43 -8.58 19.46
C LEU A 31 -3.86 -8.62 20.91
N SER A 32 -3.23 -7.53 21.34
CA SER A 32 -2.83 -7.32 22.75
C SER A 32 -3.98 -6.83 23.65
N GLY A 33 -5.21 -6.69 23.13
CA GLY A 33 -6.40 -6.36 23.90
C GLY A 33 -6.87 -4.90 23.82
N SER A 34 -6.28 -4.06 22.95
CA SER A 34 -6.71 -2.67 22.78
C SER A 34 -7.99 -2.57 21.93
N TRP A 35 -9.10 -2.19 22.54
CA TRP A 35 -10.38 -1.99 21.84
C TRP A 35 -10.36 -0.86 20.83
N ALA A 36 -9.64 0.23 21.10
CA ALA A 36 -9.47 1.33 20.14
C ALA A 36 -8.75 0.87 18.87
N ALA A 37 -7.67 0.08 19.03
CA ALA A 37 -6.96 -0.49 17.90
C ALA A 37 -7.81 -1.54 17.15
N THR A 38 -8.61 -2.33 17.87
CA THR A 38 -9.56 -3.29 17.28
C THR A 38 -10.58 -2.56 16.40
N ALA A 39 -11.17 -1.48 16.90
CA ALA A 39 -12.13 -0.67 16.14
C ALA A 39 -11.48 -0.03 14.90
N ALA A 40 -10.31 0.61 15.07
CA ALA A 40 -9.58 1.23 13.97
C ALA A 40 -9.22 0.22 12.86
N LEU A 41 -8.71 -0.95 13.26
CA LEU A 41 -8.34 -2.01 12.32
C LEU A 41 -9.57 -2.60 11.61
N THR A 42 -10.67 -2.79 12.32
CA THR A 42 -11.95 -3.27 11.77
C THR A 42 -12.49 -2.31 10.70
N ILE A 43 -12.52 -1.02 11.01
CA ILE A 43 -12.97 0.03 10.07
C ILE A 43 -12.05 0.06 8.86
N TYR A 44 -10.73 0.04 9.08
CA TYR A 44 -9.77 0.04 7.98
C TYR A 44 -9.97 -1.15 7.05
N LEU A 45 -9.99 -2.39 7.56
CA LEU A 45 -10.14 -3.58 6.74
C LEU A 45 -11.49 -3.64 6.04
N GLY A 46 -12.58 -3.27 6.74
CA GLY A 46 -13.92 -3.29 6.18
C GLY A 46 -14.11 -2.28 5.05
N ILE A 47 -13.63 -1.05 5.24
CA ILE A 47 -13.70 -0.01 4.21
C ILE A 47 -12.74 -0.31 3.06
N SER A 48 -11.49 -0.70 3.34
CA SER A 48 -10.50 -0.99 2.30
C SER A 48 -10.93 -2.13 1.37
N ALA A 49 -11.69 -3.11 1.87
CA ALA A 49 -12.26 -4.19 1.06
C ALA A 49 -13.22 -3.68 -0.02
N SER A 50 -13.85 -2.53 0.19
CA SER A 50 -14.72 -1.90 -0.80
C SER A 50 -13.96 -1.12 -1.88
N PHE A 51 -12.71 -0.75 -1.61
CA PHE A 51 -11.89 0.04 -2.52
C PHE A 51 -10.85 -0.81 -3.26
N TYR A 52 -10.08 -1.63 -2.55
CA TYR A 52 -9.02 -2.41 -3.16
C TYR A 52 -8.72 -3.73 -2.43
N THR A 53 -9.26 -4.80 -2.95
CA THR A 53 -9.25 -6.13 -2.32
C THR A 53 -7.87 -6.72 -2.14
N LEU A 54 -6.93 -6.50 -3.09
CA LEU A 54 -5.57 -7.02 -2.98
C LEU A 54 -4.85 -6.50 -1.74
N PHE A 55 -4.84 -5.19 -1.53
CA PHE A 55 -4.16 -4.59 -0.36
C PHE A 55 -4.89 -4.91 0.95
N THR A 56 -6.21 -5.05 0.88
CA THR A 56 -6.99 -5.56 2.03
C THR A 56 -6.61 -6.98 2.38
N ALA A 57 -6.41 -7.86 1.39
CA ALA A 57 -5.97 -9.23 1.62
C ALA A 57 -4.58 -9.27 2.28
N ILE A 58 -3.64 -8.44 1.82
CA ILE A 58 -2.32 -8.30 2.46
C ILE A 58 -2.45 -7.81 3.91
N GLY A 59 -3.31 -6.81 4.16
CA GLY A 59 -3.61 -6.35 5.51
C GLY A 59 -4.19 -7.44 6.39
N ALA A 60 -5.21 -8.16 5.93
CA ALA A 60 -5.84 -9.25 6.65
C ALA A 60 -4.87 -10.40 6.95
N LEU A 61 -4.07 -10.83 5.96
CA LEU A 61 -3.02 -11.83 6.15
C LEU A 61 -1.97 -11.37 7.17
N THR A 62 -1.60 -10.09 7.16
CA THR A 62 -0.71 -9.52 8.16
C THR A 62 -1.27 -9.68 9.56
N VAL A 63 -2.56 -9.38 9.76
CA VAL A 63 -3.24 -9.58 11.05
C VAL A 63 -3.19 -11.05 11.49
N VAL A 64 -3.47 -11.97 10.57
CA VAL A 64 -3.41 -13.41 10.86
C VAL A 64 -2.00 -13.86 11.23
N VAL A 65 -0.98 -13.42 10.47
CA VAL A 65 0.43 -13.76 10.75
C VAL A 65 0.84 -13.24 12.12
N ILE A 66 0.50 -11.99 12.47
CA ILE A 66 0.80 -11.44 13.80
C ILE A 66 0.07 -12.25 14.88
N ALA A 67 -1.19 -12.64 14.69
CA ALA A 67 -1.95 -13.45 15.63
C ALA A 67 -1.30 -14.83 15.83
N VAL A 68 -0.87 -15.48 14.75
CA VAL A 68 -0.17 -16.76 14.79
C VAL A 68 1.16 -16.64 15.54
N VAL A 69 1.97 -15.63 15.22
CA VAL A 69 3.23 -15.38 15.93
C VAL A 69 2.99 -15.16 17.43
N MET A 70 2.02 -14.31 17.79
CA MET A 70 1.69 -14.04 19.19
C MET A 70 1.20 -15.29 19.92
N PHE A 71 0.44 -16.17 19.25
CA PHE A 71 0.00 -17.43 19.84
C PHE A 71 1.15 -18.39 20.16
N PHE A 72 2.16 -18.44 19.30
CA PHE A 72 3.31 -19.33 19.51
C PHE A 72 4.40 -18.76 20.42
N THR A 73 4.54 -17.42 20.49
CA THR A 73 5.61 -16.75 21.24
C THR A 73 5.16 -16.17 22.57
N GLY A 74 3.86 -15.97 22.75
CA GLY A 74 3.28 -15.34 23.95
C GLY A 74 2.70 -16.33 24.95
N GLU A 75 2.17 -15.79 26.05
CA GLU A 75 1.28 -16.55 26.92
C GLU A 75 0.05 -16.95 26.12
N ARG A 76 -0.32 -18.24 26.14
CA ARG A 76 -1.44 -18.81 25.39
C ARG A 76 -2.79 -18.33 25.94
N THR A 77 -3.05 -17.04 25.81
CA THR A 77 -4.32 -16.41 26.22
C THR A 77 -5.31 -16.41 25.05
N LEU A 78 -6.59 -16.37 25.38
CA LEU A 78 -7.68 -16.29 24.37
C LEU A 78 -7.87 -14.87 23.82
N THR A 79 -7.17 -13.90 24.38
CA THR A 79 -7.31 -12.48 23.98
C THR A 79 -7.01 -12.23 22.50
N PRO A 80 -5.87 -12.71 21.93
CA PRO A 80 -5.60 -12.52 20.49
C PRO A 80 -6.69 -13.16 19.62
N LEU A 81 -7.14 -14.37 19.95
CA LEU A 81 -8.18 -15.07 19.20
C LEU A 81 -9.51 -14.31 19.24
N LYS A 82 -9.91 -13.83 20.41
CA LYS A 82 -11.14 -13.03 20.56
C LYS A 82 -11.11 -11.79 19.69
N HIS A 83 -10.04 -11.00 19.75
CA HIS A 83 -9.91 -9.77 18.98
C HIS A 83 -9.77 -10.06 17.47
N LEU A 84 -9.08 -11.14 17.08
CA LEU A 84 -9.00 -11.60 15.70
C LEU A 84 -10.38 -11.92 15.12
N LEU A 85 -11.21 -12.66 15.87
CA LEU A 85 -12.58 -12.98 15.43
C LEU A 85 -13.45 -11.74 15.32
N ILE A 86 -13.35 -10.82 16.30
CA ILE A 86 -14.10 -9.56 16.25
C ILE A 86 -13.70 -8.73 15.03
N VAL A 87 -12.39 -8.54 14.79
CA VAL A 87 -11.89 -7.82 13.61
C VAL A 87 -12.39 -8.52 12.34
N GLY A 88 -12.26 -9.84 12.24
CA GLY A 88 -12.69 -10.59 11.06
C GLY A 88 -14.18 -10.44 10.77
N PHE A 89 -15.04 -10.77 11.73
CA PHE A 89 -16.50 -10.71 11.50
C PHE A 89 -17.02 -9.29 11.31
N ALA A 90 -16.51 -8.32 12.09
CA ALA A 90 -16.98 -6.95 11.98
C ALA A 90 -16.48 -6.27 10.70
N SER A 91 -15.26 -6.56 10.24
CA SER A 91 -14.78 -6.05 8.95
C SER A 91 -15.53 -6.68 7.76
N MET A 92 -15.85 -7.97 7.83
CA MET A 92 -16.71 -8.62 6.84
C MET A 92 -18.11 -8.01 6.80
N ALA A 93 -18.69 -7.67 7.95
CA ALA A 93 -20.01 -7.02 8.00
C ALA A 93 -19.98 -5.63 7.33
N ILE A 94 -18.91 -4.85 7.52
CA ILE A 94 -18.73 -3.57 6.82
C ILE A 94 -18.55 -3.81 5.31
N ALA A 95 -17.67 -4.73 4.92
CA ALA A 95 -17.43 -5.07 3.52
C ALA A 95 -18.68 -5.59 2.80
N ALA A 96 -19.56 -6.30 3.51
CA ALA A 96 -20.81 -6.83 2.96
C ALA A 96 -21.76 -5.75 2.44
N ILE A 97 -21.65 -4.51 2.90
CA ILE A 97 -22.42 -3.38 2.38
C ILE A 97 -22.13 -3.19 0.88
N SER A 98 -20.87 -3.29 0.47
CA SER A 98 -20.46 -3.12 -0.93
C SER A 98 -20.48 -4.42 -1.72
N TRP A 99 -20.05 -5.52 -1.10
CA TRP A 99 -19.91 -6.82 -1.78
C TRP A 99 -21.20 -7.65 -1.76
N GLY A 100 -22.13 -7.38 -0.83
CA GLY A 100 -23.36 -8.16 -0.65
C GLY A 100 -24.19 -8.27 -1.93
N PRO A 101 -24.50 -7.16 -2.65
CA PRO A 101 -25.27 -7.21 -3.88
C PRO A 101 -24.59 -8.07 -4.97
N TYR A 102 -23.26 -7.96 -5.12
CA TYR A 102 -22.50 -8.75 -6.08
C TYR A 102 -22.51 -10.25 -5.71
N ILE A 103 -22.21 -10.58 -4.45
CA ILE A 103 -22.22 -11.97 -3.96
C ILE A 103 -23.61 -12.59 -4.14
N TRP A 104 -24.66 -11.83 -3.86
CA TRP A 104 -26.04 -12.28 -4.07
C TRP A 104 -26.28 -12.70 -5.51
N ARG A 105 -25.91 -11.87 -6.48
CA ARG A 105 -26.06 -12.18 -7.92
C ARG A 105 -25.24 -13.41 -8.34
N VAL A 106 -24.03 -13.54 -7.83
CA VAL A 106 -23.18 -14.73 -8.11
C VAL A 106 -23.85 -16.00 -7.54
N VAL A 107 -24.37 -15.94 -6.32
CA VAL A 107 -25.01 -17.11 -5.67
C VAL A 107 -26.34 -17.47 -6.35
N THR A 108 -27.09 -16.47 -6.83
CA THR A 108 -28.35 -16.72 -7.56
C THR A 108 -28.13 -17.15 -9.02
N GLY A 109 -26.90 -17.12 -9.51
CA GLY A 109 -26.54 -17.53 -10.86
C GLY A 109 -26.74 -16.46 -11.92
N ASP A 110 -27.06 -15.21 -11.52
CA ASP A 110 -27.25 -14.08 -12.44
C ASP A 110 -25.93 -13.57 -13.03
N GLU A 111 -24.82 -13.83 -12.35
CA GLU A 111 -23.48 -13.42 -12.83
C GLU A 111 -22.44 -14.53 -12.60
N ALA A 112 -21.50 -14.66 -13.54
CA ALA A 112 -20.33 -15.53 -13.38
C ALA A 112 -19.19 -14.80 -12.70
N LEU A 113 -18.42 -15.50 -11.86
CA LEU A 113 -17.17 -15.01 -11.32
C LEU A 113 -16.19 -14.74 -12.46
N LYS A 114 -15.85 -13.48 -12.67
CA LYS A 114 -14.85 -13.06 -13.65
C LYS A 114 -13.56 -12.63 -12.94
N SER A 115 -12.43 -13.17 -13.40
CA SER A 115 -11.11 -12.72 -12.94
C SER A 115 -10.53 -11.72 -13.95
N THR A 116 -10.09 -10.56 -13.47
CA THR A 116 -9.36 -9.58 -14.28
C THR A 116 -7.87 -9.86 -14.32
N ALA A 117 -7.36 -10.80 -13.54
CA ALA A 117 -5.94 -11.14 -13.48
C ALA A 117 -5.38 -11.69 -14.79
N ASN A 118 -6.24 -12.26 -15.65
CA ASN A 118 -5.86 -12.81 -16.97
C ASN A 118 -5.56 -11.73 -18.02
N HIS A 119 -5.83 -10.46 -17.74
CA HIS A 119 -5.51 -9.34 -18.64
C HIS A 119 -4.04 -8.93 -18.56
N PHE A 120 -3.33 -9.34 -17.52
CA PHE A 120 -1.92 -9.01 -17.34
C PHE A 120 -1.02 -10.09 -17.92
N LEU A 121 0.07 -9.64 -18.55
CA LEU A 121 1.07 -10.57 -19.09
C LEU A 121 1.73 -11.37 -17.95
N PRO A 122 2.02 -12.67 -18.15
CA PRO A 122 2.66 -13.48 -17.12
C PRO A 122 3.98 -12.90 -16.59
N ILE A 123 4.73 -12.19 -17.44
CA ILE A 123 6.00 -11.56 -17.06
C ILE A 123 5.85 -10.51 -15.95
N GLU A 124 4.72 -9.81 -15.91
CA GLU A 124 4.44 -8.83 -14.84
C GLU A 124 4.30 -9.52 -13.48
N GLY A 125 3.81 -10.76 -13.46
CA GLY A 125 3.70 -11.56 -12.25
C GLY A 125 5.05 -11.96 -11.65
N THR A 126 6.16 -11.84 -12.38
CA THR A 126 7.51 -12.20 -11.91
C THR A 126 8.27 -11.03 -11.28
N TYR A 127 7.66 -9.85 -11.19
CA TYR A 127 8.31 -8.69 -10.60
C TYR A 127 8.47 -8.82 -9.08
N PHE A 128 9.70 -8.55 -8.59
CA PHE A 128 10.05 -8.64 -7.18
C PHE A 128 10.74 -7.36 -6.72
N ALA A 129 10.06 -6.56 -5.91
CA ALA A 129 10.53 -5.26 -5.49
C ALA A 129 11.62 -5.34 -4.41
N LEU A 130 12.80 -4.79 -4.67
CA LEU A 130 13.90 -4.64 -3.71
C LEU A 130 14.29 -3.16 -3.59
N PRO A 131 13.44 -2.31 -2.99
CA PRO A 131 13.61 -0.85 -3.03
C PRO A 131 14.89 -0.37 -2.34
N PHE A 132 15.42 -1.12 -1.38
CA PHE A 132 16.65 -0.80 -0.65
C PHE A 132 17.92 -0.99 -1.49
N LEU A 133 17.82 -1.57 -2.70
CA LEU A 133 18.92 -1.65 -3.67
C LEU A 133 18.92 -0.48 -4.66
N SER A 134 17.91 0.36 -4.65
CA SER A 134 17.83 1.52 -5.55
C SER A 134 18.81 2.63 -5.09
N LEU A 135 19.59 3.16 -6.04
CA LEU A 135 20.49 4.31 -5.83
C LEU A 135 19.71 5.63 -5.83
N SER A 136 18.73 5.75 -4.93
CA SER A 136 17.89 6.93 -4.76
C SER A 136 17.73 7.29 -3.28
N LEU A 137 17.26 8.51 -2.98
CA LEU A 137 16.97 8.91 -1.60
C LEU A 137 15.92 8.01 -0.95
N VAL A 138 14.93 7.56 -1.72
CA VAL A 138 13.92 6.61 -1.24
C VAL A 138 14.55 5.24 -0.99
N GLY A 139 15.43 4.77 -1.89
CA GLY A 139 16.17 3.52 -1.70
C GLY A 139 17.06 3.55 -0.46
N LEU A 140 17.77 4.66 -0.24
CA LEU A 140 18.57 4.85 0.97
C LEU A 140 17.68 4.83 2.23
N LEU A 141 16.53 5.48 2.20
CA LEU A 141 15.58 5.44 3.31
C LEU A 141 15.06 4.01 3.56
N CYS A 142 14.76 3.26 2.50
CA CYS A 142 14.37 1.85 2.60
C CYS A 142 15.51 0.99 3.17
N LEU A 143 16.76 1.27 2.84
CA LEU A 143 17.92 0.60 3.42
C LEU A 143 18.03 0.85 4.93
N PHE A 144 17.85 2.10 5.38
CA PHE A 144 17.76 2.41 6.80
C PHE A 144 16.58 1.66 7.47
N GLY A 145 15.46 1.51 6.75
CA GLY A 145 14.32 0.72 7.20
C GLY A 145 14.64 -0.74 7.40
N LEU A 146 15.36 -1.35 6.46
CA LEU A 146 15.83 -2.74 6.56
C LEU A 146 16.78 -2.90 7.75
N ILE A 147 17.78 -2.02 7.91
CA ILE A 147 18.69 -2.04 9.04
C ILE A 147 17.92 -1.87 10.36
N GLY A 148 16.99 -0.92 10.42
CA GLY A 148 16.16 -0.69 11.60
C GLY A 148 15.30 -1.89 11.96
N LEU A 149 14.74 -2.58 10.98
CA LEU A 149 14.00 -3.83 11.17
C LEU A 149 14.89 -4.91 11.77
N ILE A 150 16.08 -5.15 11.21
CA ILE A 150 17.01 -6.19 11.68
C ILE A 150 17.48 -5.90 13.11
N VAL A 151 17.84 -4.65 13.40
CA VAL A 151 18.38 -4.27 14.73
C VAL A 151 17.29 -4.30 15.81
N ARG A 152 16.06 -4.00 15.46
CA ARG A 152 14.94 -3.83 16.40
C ARG A 152 13.79 -4.81 16.16
N PHE A 153 14.04 -5.97 15.57
CA PHE A 153 12.99 -6.96 15.27
C PHE A 153 12.21 -7.46 16.51
N ARG A 154 12.78 -7.26 17.73
CA ARG A 154 12.12 -7.60 19.00
C ARG A 154 11.11 -6.55 19.47
N ASP A 155 11.15 -5.36 18.90
CA ASP A 155 10.15 -4.32 19.17
C ASP A 155 8.83 -4.72 18.48
N PRO A 156 7.74 -4.87 19.23
CA PRO A 156 6.49 -5.40 18.66
C PRO A 156 5.94 -4.57 17.51
N GLU A 157 6.09 -3.24 17.55
CA GLU A 157 5.62 -2.35 16.49
C GLU A 157 6.46 -2.50 15.22
N ILE A 158 7.79 -2.62 15.37
CA ILE A 158 8.72 -2.87 14.28
C ILE A 158 8.50 -4.27 13.69
N ALA A 159 8.32 -5.27 14.54
CA ALA A 159 8.01 -6.64 14.12
C ALA A 159 6.70 -6.72 13.33
N SER A 160 5.70 -5.93 13.70
CA SER A 160 4.41 -5.88 12.98
C SER A 160 4.55 -5.32 11.56
N LEU A 161 5.37 -4.27 11.40
CA LEU A 161 5.72 -3.75 10.07
C LEU A 161 6.54 -4.77 9.28
N GLY A 162 7.46 -5.47 9.95
CA GLY A 162 8.22 -6.60 9.38
C GLY A 162 7.32 -7.74 8.91
N ALA A 163 6.27 -8.07 9.68
CA ALA A 163 5.28 -9.06 9.29
C ALA A 163 4.53 -8.65 8.02
N ALA A 164 4.13 -7.38 7.90
CA ALA A 164 3.49 -6.87 6.68
C ALA A 164 4.40 -6.95 5.46
N ILE A 165 5.70 -6.64 5.62
CA ILE A 165 6.72 -6.81 4.57
C ILE A 165 6.86 -8.29 4.21
N GLY A 166 6.96 -9.17 5.19
CA GLY A 166 7.07 -10.61 4.99
C GLY A 166 5.87 -11.18 4.23
N VAL A 167 4.65 -10.80 4.60
CA VAL A 167 3.41 -11.17 3.91
C VAL A 167 3.44 -10.68 2.46
N SER A 168 3.85 -9.43 2.22
CA SER A 168 3.95 -8.88 0.87
C SER A 168 4.94 -9.66 0.00
N TYR A 169 6.08 -10.04 0.54
CA TYR A 169 7.07 -10.85 -0.20
C TYR A 169 6.60 -12.29 -0.43
N VAL A 170 5.96 -12.92 0.56
CA VAL A 170 5.39 -14.26 0.38
C VAL A 170 4.31 -14.24 -0.70
N TRP A 171 3.47 -13.19 -0.74
CA TRP A 171 2.49 -13.01 -1.79
C TRP A 171 3.13 -12.80 -3.16
N ALA A 172 4.19 -11.98 -3.26
CA ALA A 172 4.93 -11.78 -4.50
C ALA A 172 5.53 -13.10 -5.01
N LEU A 173 6.13 -13.91 -4.12
CA LEU A 173 6.64 -15.23 -4.47
C LEU A 173 5.52 -16.19 -4.91
N ALA A 174 4.38 -16.17 -4.24
CA ALA A 174 3.21 -16.94 -4.66
C ALA A 174 2.68 -16.48 -6.03
N SER A 175 2.69 -15.16 -6.30
CA SER A 175 2.35 -14.60 -7.61
C SER A 175 3.29 -15.10 -8.70
N MET A 176 4.60 -15.13 -8.43
CA MET A 176 5.60 -15.69 -9.35
C MET A 176 5.35 -17.18 -9.62
N ALA A 177 5.06 -17.95 -8.57
CA ALA A 177 4.79 -19.38 -8.74
C ALA A 177 3.52 -19.67 -9.56
N ILE A 178 2.48 -18.87 -9.37
CA ILE A 178 1.19 -19.02 -10.07
C ILE A 178 1.29 -18.62 -11.56
N THR A 179 2.27 -17.79 -11.95
CA THR A 179 2.48 -17.49 -13.39
C THR A 179 2.79 -18.74 -14.23
N LEU A 180 3.30 -19.80 -13.62
CA LEU A 180 3.48 -21.10 -14.27
C LEU A 180 2.15 -21.72 -14.70
N LEU A 181 1.03 -21.30 -14.11
CA LEU A 181 -0.32 -21.74 -14.45
C LEU A 181 -1.03 -20.77 -15.43
N GLY A 182 -0.31 -19.79 -15.98
CA GLY A 182 -0.83 -18.83 -16.96
C GLY A 182 -1.70 -17.71 -16.35
N THR A 183 -1.63 -17.49 -15.05
CA THR A 183 -2.34 -16.39 -14.36
C THR A 183 -1.41 -15.67 -13.38
N SER A 184 -1.86 -14.57 -12.78
CA SER A 184 -1.07 -13.78 -11.82
C SER A 184 -1.90 -13.43 -10.58
N LEU A 185 -1.24 -13.34 -9.43
CA LEU A 185 -1.80 -12.76 -8.20
C LEU A 185 -1.48 -11.26 -8.07
N LEU A 186 -1.15 -10.59 -9.18
CA LEU A 186 -0.85 -9.16 -9.25
C LEU A 186 0.29 -8.74 -8.30
N GLY A 187 1.31 -9.59 -8.15
CA GLY A 187 2.43 -9.37 -7.23
C GLY A 187 3.22 -8.08 -7.52
N PHE A 188 3.27 -7.63 -8.77
CA PHE A 188 3.92 -6.39 -9.17
C PHE A 188 3.29 -5.14 -8.52
N ARG A 189 2.00 -5.16 -8.22
CA ARG A 189 1.29 -4.06 -7.53
C ARG A 189 1.71 -3.88 -6.08
N LEU A 190 2.40 -4.86 -5.48
CA LEU A 190 2.88 -4.78 -4.10
C LEU A 190 4.14 -3.91 -3.93
N GLU A 191 4.77 -3.46 -5.02
CA GLU A 191 5.95 -2.59 -4.94
C GLU A 191 5.68 -1.37 -4.06
N VAL A 192 4.55 -0.72 -4.28
CA VAL A 192 4.13 0.48 -3.52
C VAL A 192 4.03 0.19 -2.03
N LEU A 193 3.44 -0.94 -1.65
CA LEU A 193 3.34 -1.36 -0.24
C LEU A 193 4.71 -1.61 0.37
N VAL A 194 5.56 -2.35 -0.35
CA VAL A 194 6.92 -2.70 0.12
C VAL A 194 7.76 -1.43 0.30
N VAL A 195 7.75 -0.52 -0.68
CA VAL A 195 8.44 0.78 -0.59
C VAL A 195 7.91 1.58 0.59
N LEU A 196 6.59 1.68 0.77
CA LEU A 196 5.97 2.44 1.85
C LEU A 196 6.32 1.88 3.22
N LEU A 197 6.27 0.56 3.40
CA LEU A 197 6.60 -0.12 4.66
C LEU A 197 8.08 0.08 5.03
N PHE A 198 9.01 -0.14 4.08
CA PHE A 198 10.42 0.10 4.32
C PHE A 198 10.74 1.58 4.56
N ALA A 199 10.14 2.50 3.81
CA ALA A 199 10.32 3.93 4.01
C ALA A 199 9.81 4.36 5.40
N THR A 200 8.67 3.85 5.84
CA THR A 200 8.14 4.09 7.20
C THR A 200 9.11 3.59 8.26
N LEU A 201 9.62 2.37 8.14
CA LEU A 201 10.67 1.85 9.02
C LEU A 201 11.93 2.70 8.97
N GLY A 202 12.30 3.22 7.80
CA GLY A 202 13.46 4.09 7.60
C GLY A 202 13.32 5.41 8.37
N VAL A 203 12.16 6.04 8.30
CA VAL A 203 11.87 7.25 9.08
C VAL A 203 11.97 6.96 10.57
N ILE A 204 11.40 5.86 11.03
CA ILE A 204 11.46 5.43 12.43
C ILE A 204 12.92 5.16 12.85
N ALA A 205 13.71 4.48 12.01
CA ALA A 205 15.10 4.16 12.27
C ALA A 205 15.96 5.44 12.38
N VAL A 206 15.80 6.38 11.44
CA VAL A 206 16.51 7.67 11.44
C VAL A 206 16.11 8.51 12.67
N ALA A 207 14.82 8.56 13.01
CA ALA A 207 14.35 9.27 14.19
C ALA A 207 14.94 8.68 15.47
N ASN A 208 14.96 7.36 15.60
CA ASN A 208 15.57 6.68 16.75
C ASN A 208 17.09 6.89 16.81
N PHE A 209 17.80 6.79 15.70
CA PHE A 209 19.23 7.08 15.63
C PHE A 209 19.53 8.50 16.11
N ARG A 210 18.73 9.47 15.66
CA ARG A 210 18.83 10.86 16.12
C ARG A 210 18.66 10.95 17.63
N LEU A 211 17.57 10.41 18.18
CA LEU A 211 17.23 10.54 19.62
C LEU A 211 18.20 9.78 20.53
N THR A 212 18.66 8.60 20.10
CA THR A 212 19.46 7.74 20.95
C THR A 212 20.96 8.00 20.85
N TRP A 213 21.45 8.40 19.71
CA TRP A 213 22.89 8.53 19.45
C TRP A 213 23.32 9.99 19.20
N LEU A 214 22.68 10.72 18.28
CA LEU A 214 23.06 12.08 17.96
C LEU A 214 22.84 13.04 19.12
N GLU A 215 21.71 12.97 19.81
CA GLU A 215 21.39 13.84 20.92
C GLU A 215 22.30 13.62 22.15
N ARG A 216 22.93 12.43 22.25
CA ARG A 216 23.92 12.16 23.31
C ARG A 216 25.29 12.74 22.98
N LYS A 217 25.65 12.85 21.70
CA LYS A 217 26.96 13.34 21.25
C LYS A 217 27.00 14.83 20.96
N VAL A 218 25.90 15.40 20.48
CA VAL A 218 25.82 16.80 20.09
C VAL A 218 25.26 17.63 21.25
N LYS A 219 26.07 18.52 21.79
CA LYS A 219 25.67 19.38 22.93
C LYS A 219 24.56 20.38 22.56
N ASN A 220 24.55 20.86 21.31
CA ASN A 220 23.57 21.85 20.84
C ASN A 220 22.35 21.18 20.23
N LYS A 221 21.35 20.85 21.06
CA LYS A 221 20.08 20.22 20.62
C LYS A 221 19.26 21.13 19.70
N ALA A 222 19.36 22.45 19.86
CA ALA A 222 18.67 23.40 19.00
C ALA A 222 19.19 23.33 17.56
N ALA A 223 20.50 23.22 17.38
CA ALA A 223 21.09 23.04 16.05
C ALA A 223 20.63 21.73 15.38
N LEU A 224 20.53 20.62 16.12
CA LEU A 224 20.00 19.36 15.59
C LEU A 224 18.55 19.49 15.14
N ASN A 225 17.73 20.23 15.91
CA ASN A 225 16.33 20.48 15.54
C ASN A 225 16.24 21.31 14.27
N VAL A 226 17.04 22.38 14.16
CA VAL A 226 17.08 23.23 12.96
C VAL A 226 17.50 22.41 11.74
N VAL A 227 18.57 21.62 11.84
CA VAL A 227 19.02 20.76 10.74
C VAL A 227 17.92 19.77 10.32
N ALA A 228 17.25 19.13 11.28
CA ALA A 228 16.16 18.21 10.95
C ALA A 228 14.98 18.93 10.25
N ILE A 229 14.58 20.10 10.73
CA ILE A 229 13.52 20.91 10.12
C ILE A 229 13.90 21.32 8.70
N VAL A 230 15.14 21.79 8.50
CA VAL A 230 15.64 22.19 7.17
C VAL A 230 15.64 20.99 6.22
N LEU A 231 16.13 19.82 6.65
CA LEU A 231 16.13 18.61 5.82
C LEU A 231 14.70 18.19 5.42
N VAL A 232 13.76 18.22 6.37
CA VAL A 232 12.35 17.91 6.09
C VAL A 232 11.76 18.95 5.13
N ALA A 233 12.02 20.23 5.33
CA ALA A 233 11.52 21.30 4.47
C ALA A 233 12.07 21.17 3.04
N VAL A 234 13.39 20.93 2.88
CA VAL A 234 14.01 20.71 1.57
C VAL A 234 13.45 19.47 0.88
N ALA A 235 13.30 18.36 1.61
CA ALA A 235 12.71 17.13 1.05
C ALA A 235 11.25 17.34 0.62
N SER A 236 10.48 18.08 1.42
CA SER A 236 9.08 18.42 1.10
C SER A 236 9.00 19.34 -0.13
N LEU A 237 9.85 20.34 -0.21
CA LEU A 237 9.89 21.25 -1.36
C LEU A 237 10.28 20.51 -2.64
N GLN A 238 11.32 19.67 -2.59
CA GLN A 238 11.69 18.83 -3.73
C GLN A 238 10.55 17.88 -4.14
N MET A 239 9.84 17.30 -3.19
CA MET A 239 8.68 16.46 -3.47
C MET A 239 7.62 17.24 -4.25
N VAL A 240 7.23 18.42 -3.77
CA VAL A 240 6.21 19.26 -4.42
C VAL A 240 6.62 19.68 -5.83
N GLN A 241 7.87 20.12 -6.00
CA GLN A 241 8.39 20.53 -7.31
C GLN A 241 8.41 19.38 -8.34
N HIS A 242 8.63 18.14 -7.89
CA HIS A 242 8.72 16.99 -8.80
C HIS A 242 7.38 16.29 -9.05
N ILE A 243 6.32 16.60 -8.30
CA ILE A 243 5.00 15.97 -8.51
C ILE A 243 4.46 16.31 -9.90
N ALA A 244 4.44 17.58 -10.27
CA ALA A 244 3.92 18.02 -11.56
C ALA A 244 4.71 17.40 -12.74
N VAL A 245 6.05 17.44 -12.66
CA VAL A 245 6.92 16.88 -13.70
C VAL A 245 6.75 15.38 -13.86
N LYS A 246 6.59 14.65 -12.76
CA LYS A 246 6.40 13.19 -12.81
C LYS A 246 5.02 12.76 -13.30
N ASN A 247 4.03 13.61 -13.13
CA ASN A 247 2.65 13.35 -13.57
C ASN A 247 2.31 14.12 -14.87
N GLU A 248 3.29 14.68 -15.55
CA GLU A 248 3.09 15.50 -16.75
C GLU A 248 2.28 14.73 -17.81
N ALA A 249 2.62 13.47 -18.07
CA ALA A 249 1.91 12.65 -19.05
C ALA A 249 0.42 12.49 -18.70
N TYR A 250 0.09 12.23 -17.43
CA TYR A 250 -1.31 12.11 -16.99
C TYR A 250 -2.07 13.44 -17.05
N ILE A 251 -1.38 14.53 -16.73
CA ILE A 251 -1.96 15.88 -16.83
C ILE A 251 -2.22 16.22 -18.29
N ASP A 252 -1.26 15.91 -19.18
CA ASP A 252 -1.38 16.17 -20.61
C ASP A 252 -2.50 15.34 -21.24
N GLN A 253 -2.61 14.06 -20.86
CA GLN A 253 -3.70 13.20 -21.28
C GLN A 253 -5.07 13.75 -20.82
N ALA A 254 -5.17 14.16 -19.54
CA ALA A 254 -6.41 14.74 -19.02
C ALA A 254 -6.84 16.00 -19.80
N TYR A 255 -5.90 16.83 -20.25
CA TYR A 255 -6.19 17.98 -21.10
C TYR A 255 -6.57 17.58 -22.52
N ALA A 256 -5.94 16.53 -23.07
CA ALA A 256 -6.27 16.02 -24.40
C ALA A 256 -7.67 15.41 -24.46
N ASP A 257 -8.11 14.73 -23.38
CA ASP A 257 -9.40 14.04 -23.33
C ASP A 257 -10.58 14.97 -23.02
N THR A 258 -10.35 16.24 -22.58
CA THR A 258 -11.45 17.10 -22.13
C THR A 258 -12.10 17.93 -23.23
N ASP A 259 -11.36 18.74 -23.98
CA ASP A 259 -11.94 19.67 -24.93
C ASP A 259 -11.14 19.91 -26.22
N GLY A 260 -9.88 19.52 -26.23
CA GLY A 260 -9.02 19.71 -27.38
C GLY A 260 -8.63 21.17 -27.70
N TYR A 261 -8.99 22.13 -26.84
CA TYR A 261 -8.78 23.57 -27.08
C TYR A 261 -7.74 24.26 -26.18
N GLY A 262 -7.06 23.54 -25.30
CA GLY A 262 -6.00 24.10 -24.46
C GLY A 262 -4.64 24.19 -25.17
N GLU A 263 -3.70 24.99 -24.65
CA GLU A 263 -2.31 25.03 -25.14
C GLU A 263 -1.66 23.64 -25.21
N ARG A 264 -2.09 22.72 -24.36
CA ARG A 264 -1.60 21.34 -24.33
C ARG A 264 -2.25 20.46 -25.39
N ALA A 265 -3.50 20.71 -25.78
CA ALA A 265 -4.18 20.01 -26.86
C ALA A 265 -3.51 20.23 -28.23
N ASP A 266 -2.90 21.40 -28.46
CA ASP A 266 -2.12 21.67 -29.66
C ASP A 266 -0.86 20.80 -29.73
N ARG A 267 -0.29 20.47 -28.58
CA ARG A 267 0.92 19.65 -28.46
C ARG A 267 0.63 18.14 -28.43
N PHE A 268 -0.48 17.77 -27.83
CA PHE A 268 -0.97 16.40 -27.71
C PHE A 268 -2.40 16.38 -28.26
N PRO A 269 -2.59 16.00 -29.53
CA PRO A 269 -3.93 15.94 -30.12
C PRO A 269 -4.84 15.06 -29.27
N PRO A 270 -6.14 15.39 -29.17
CA PRO A 270 -7.10 14.62 -28.38
C PRO A 270 -7.02 13.15 -28.76
N ASP A 271 -6.93 12.31 -27.74
CA ASP A 271 -6.83 10.86 -27.87
C ASP A 271 -8.22 10.28 -28.26
N ALA A 272 -8.46 9.04 -28.01
CA ALA A 272 -9.63 8.29 -28.46
C ALA A 272 -11.00 8.98 -28.22
N GLY A 273 -11.10 9.96 -27.32
CA GLY A 273 -12.33 10.65 -26.96
C GLY A 273 -13.05 11.30 -28.16
N GLN A 274 -12.31 11.86 -29.10
CA GLN A 274 -12.90 12.46 -30.31
C GLN A 274 -13.53 11.43 -31.27
N TYR A 275 -13.11 10.17 -31.17
CA TYR A 275 -13.61 9.08 -32.05
C TYR A 275 -14.76 8.30 -31.42
N TYR A 276 -15.20 8.61 -30.20
CA TYR A 276 -16.26 7.84 -29.55
C TYR A 276 -17.58 7.87 -30.33
N ASN A 277 -17.93 9.00 -30.93
CA ASN A 277 -19.13 9.08 -31.74
C ASN A 277 -18.98 8.25 -33.03
N GLU A 278 -17.85 8.34 -33.73
CA GLU A 278 -17.56 7.54 -34.91
C GLU A 278 -17.54 6.03 -34.61
N ILE A 279 -17.01 5.63 -33.45
CA ILE A 279 -17.03 4.24 -32.98
C ILE A 279 -18.47 3.82 -32.65
N ALA A 280 -19.26 4.66 -31.99
CA ALA A 280 -20.65 4.37 -31.68
C ALA A 280 -21.48 4.18 -32.96
N ASP A 281 -21.35 5.10 -33.93
CA ASP A 281 -22.01 5.01 -35.24
C ASP A 281 -21.63 3.72 -35.99
N TYR A 282 -20.35 3.33 -35.97
CA TYR A 282 -19.87 2.08 -36.56
C TYR A 282 -20.43 0.81 -35.91
N ILE A 283 -20.69 0.86 -34.59
CA ILE A 283 -21.27 -0.28 -33.87
C ILE A 283 -22.78 -0.39 -34.13
N GLU A 284 -23.48 0.72 -34.42
CA GLU A 284 -24.91 0.76 -34.69
C GLU A 284 -25.25 0.39 -36.16
N GLU A 285 -24.31 0.47 -37.09
CA GLU A 285 -24.44 -0.03 -38.47
C GLU A 285 -24.29 -1.59 -38.53
#